data_1c16a324739f92f1f96062bdf79cadd3
#
_entry.id   1c16a324739f92f1f96062bdf79cadd3
#
_cell.length_a   1.000
_cell.length_b   1.000
_cell.length_c   1.000
_cell.angle_alpha   90.00
_cell.angle_beta   90.00
_cell.angle_gamma   90.00
#
_symmetry.space_group_name_H-M   'P 1'
#
loop_
_entity.id
_entity.type
_entity.pdbx_description
1 polymer ?
#
loop_
_entity_poly.entity_id
_entity_poly.type
_entity_poly.pdbx_seq_one_letter_code
_entity_poly.pdbx_strand_id
1 'polypeptide(L)'
;IKKAQAEAQDIVAKSKEAGDNLRTEIERKAQEKADELIEKSNKQIESAKAKAVDELKSISVDLAIKAASKVLDKNLDDNANRDLAKSTINEAN
;
A
#
# COMPACT_ATOMS: atom_id res chain seq x y z
N ILE A 1 -45.06 42.96 25.52
CA ILE A 1 -45.22 42.21 24.27
C ILE A 1 -44.05 42.49 23.32
N LYS A 2 -43.67 43.75 23.12
CA LYS A 2 -42.52 44.11 22.28
C LYS A 2 -41.20 43.57 22.81
N LYS A 3 -41.04 43.58 24.14
CA LYS A 3 -39.87 43.01 24.81
C LYS A 3 -39.79 41.51 24.64
N ALA A 4 -40.91 40.79 24.77
CA ALA A 4 -40.99 39.34 24.59
C ALA A 4 -40.70 38.97 23.13
N GLN A 5 -41.17 39.75 22.16
CA GLN A 5 -40.86 39.53 20.71
C GLN A 5 -39.39 39.76 20.40
N ALA A 6 -38.80 40.80 21.01
CA ALA A 6 -37.36 41.08 20.82
C ALA A 6 -36.51 39.99 21.44
N GLU A 7 -36.88 39.49 22.62
CA GLU A 7 -36.17 38.36 23.25
C GLU A 7 -36.31 37.07 22.45
N ALA A 8 -37.49 36.80 21.90
CA ALA A 8 -37.70 35.65 21.03
C ALA A 8 -36.87 35.74 19.76
N GLN A 9 -36.82 36.89 19.11
CA GLN A 9 -36.01 37.12 17.94
C GLN A 9 -34.50 36.96 18.22
N ASP A 10 -34.04 37.43 19.37
CA ASP A 10 -32.66 37.29 19.83
C ASP A 10 -32.31 35.83 20.07
N ILE A 11 -33.19 35.08 20.68
CA ILE A 11 -32.99 33.63 20.88
C ILE A 11 -32.88 32.88 19.55
N VAL A 12 -33.77 33.20 18.60
CA VAL A 12 -33.75 32.60 17.28
C VAL A 12 -32.44 32.93 16.55
N ALA A 13 -32.02 34.19 16.59
CA ALA A 13 -30.77 34.64 15.94
C ALA A 13 -29.55 33.95 16.54
N LYS A 14 -29.48 33.86 17.88
CA LYS A 14 -28.38 33.20 18.57
C LYS A 14 -28.39 31.68 18.30
N SER A 15 -29.56 31.07 18.24
CA SER A 15 -29.71 29.65 17.95
C SER A 15 -29.26 29.35 16.52
N LYS A 16 -29.60 30.22 15.59
CA LYS A 16 -29.16 30.10 14.19
C LYS A 16 -27.65 30.22 14.06
N GLU A 17 -27.06 31.22 14.71
CA GLU A 17 -25.62 31.42 14.73
C GLU A 17 -24.91 30.20 15.34
N ALA A 18 -25.40 29.69 16.48
CA ALA A 18 -24.86 28.51 17.12
C ALA A 18 -24.96 27.28 16.20
N GLY A 19 -26.09 27.13 15.51
CA GLY A 19 -26.31 26.05 14.56
C GLY A 19 -25.36 26.14 13.35
N ASP A 20 -25.15 27.34 12.82
CA ASP A 20 -24.22 27.57 11.71
C ASP A 20 -22.77 27.29 12.12
N ASN A 21 -22.39 27.73 13.32
CA ASN A 21 -21.05 27.46 13.87
C ASN A 21 -20.84 25.96 14.09
N LEU A 22 -21.85 25.27 14.58
CA LEU A 22 -21.80 23.84 14.78
C LEU A 22 -21.66 23.08 13.45
N ARG A 23 -22.40 23.51 12.43
CA ARG A 23 -22.28 22.95 11.08
C ARG A 23 -20.87 23.12 10.54
N THR A 24 -20.32 24.33 10.63
CA THR A 24 -18.95 24.62 10.18
C THR A 24 -17.93 23.75 10.89
N GLU A 25 -18.08 23.58 12.21
CA GLU A 25 -17.18 22.73 13.00
C GLU A 25 -17.29 21.26 12.60
N ILE A 26 -18.50 20.77 12.37
CA ILE A 26 -18.74 19.40 11.93
C ILE A 26 -18.13 19.17 10.55
N GLU A 27 -18.32 20.11 9.61
CA GLU A 27 -17.75 20.02 8.27
C GLU A 27 -16.21 20.03 8.33
N ARG A 28 -15.64 20.89 9.17
CA ARG A 28 -14.19 20.96 9.37
C ARG A 28 -13.64 19.62 9.90
N LYS A 29 -14.26 19.08 10.94
CA LYS A 29 -13.86 17.78 11.52
C LYS A 29 -14.02 16.64 10.54
N ALA A 30 -15.10 16.66 9.76
CA ALA A 30 -15.33 15.64 8.74
C ALA A 30 -14.26 15.70 7.65
N GLN A 31 -13.89 16.92 7.23
CA GLN A 31 -12.82 17.10 6.24
C GLN A 31 -11.47 16.64 6.78
N GLU A 32 -11.14 16.97 8.01
CA GLU A 32 -9.91 16.49 8.67
C GLU A 32 -9.86 14.97 8.70
N LYS A 33 -10.96 14.36 9.11
CA LYS A 33 -11.06 12.89 9.17
C LYS A 33 -10.92 12.25 7.81
N ALA A 34 -11.53 12.85 6.80
CA ALA A 34 -11.42 12.37 5.43
C ALA A 34 -9.96 12.46 4.93
N ASP A 35 -9.30 13.58 5.19
CA ASP A 35 -7.90 13.79 4.80
C ASP A 35 -6.96 12.82 5.50
N GLU A 36 -7.16 12.60 6.81
CA GLU A 36 -6.40 11.62 7.58
C GLU A 36 -6.59 10.20 7.04
N LEU A 37 -7.83 9.85 6.70
CA LEU A 37 -8.14 8.53 6.16
C LEU A 37 -7.50 8.32 4.79
N ILE A 38 -7.53 9.33 3.93
CA ILE A 38 -6.88 9.28 2.61
C ILE A 38 -5.38 9.12 2.77
N GLU A 39 -4.75 9.90 3.65
CA GLU A 39 -3.32 9.80 3.91
C GLU A 39 -2.93 8.41 4.43
N LYS A 40 -3.69 7.90 5.40
CA LYS A 40 -3.47 6.56 5.97
C LYS A 40 -3.63 5.48 4.89
N SER A 41 -4.68 5.60 4.07
CA SER A 41 -4.93 4.65 2.98
C SER A 41 -3.82 4.68 1.94
N ASN A 42 -3.32 5.86 1.59
CA ASN A 42 -2.20 5.99 0.66
C ASN A 42 -0.92 5.35 1.21
N LYS A 43 -0.64 5.52 2.50
CA LYS A 43 0.49 4.87 3.16
C LYS A 43 0.35 3.36 3.15
N GLN A 44 -0.85 2.85 3.42
CA GLN A 44 -1.13 1.41 3.38
C GLN A 44 -0.97 0.85 1.97
N ILE A 45 -1.42 1.57 0.95
CA ILE A 45 -1.26 1.18 -0.46
C ILE A 45 0.21 1.14 -0.84
N GLU A 46 0.99 2.16 -0.50
CA GLU A 46 2.43 2.19 -0.78
C GLU A 46 3.17 1.04 -0.09
N SER A 47 2.82 0.75 1.17
CA SER A 47 3.39 -0.36 1.92
C SER A 47 3.03 -1.71 1.28
N ALA A 48 1.77 -1.90 0.91
CA ALA A 48 1.31 -3.13 0.24
C ALA A 48 1.98 -3.30 -1.12
N LYS A 49 2.15 -2.21 -1.87
CA LYS A 49 2.83 -2.20 -3.16
C LYS A 49 4.29 -2.60 -3.01
N ALA A 50 5.01 -2.02 -2.06
CA ALA A 50 6.40 -2.36 -1.80
C ALA A 50 6.57 -3.83 -1.43
N LYS A 51 5.68 -4.34 -0.57
CA LYS A 51 5.66 -5.75 -0.19
C LYS A 51 5.40 -6.67 -1.40
N ALA A 52 4.44 -6.31 -2.24
CA ALA A 52 4.11 -7.07 -3.44
C ALA A 52 5.29 -7.11 -4.42
N VAL A 53 5.99 -5.98 -4.58
CA VAL A 53 7.19 -5.91 -5.43
C VAL A 53 8.29 -6.81 -4.87
N ASP A 54 8.52 -6.80 -3.57
CA ASP A 54 9.52 -7.65 -2.93
C ASP A 54 9.18 -9.14 -3.07
N GLU A 55 7.91 -9.50 -2.88
CA GLU A 55 7.43 -10.87 -3.10
C GLU A 55 7.62 -11.31 -4.54
N LEU A 56 7.30 -10.43 -5.50
CA LEU A 56 7.46 -10.71 -6.91
C LEU A 56 8.93 -10.92 -7.27
N LYS A 57 9.84 -10.10 -6.74
CA LYS A 57 11.29 -10.27 -6.93
C LYS A 57 11.77 -11.61 -6.38
N SER A 58 11.32 -11.97 -5.19
CA SER A 58 11.66 -13.25 -4.56
C SER A 58 11.19 -14.44 -5.40
N ILE A 59 9.94 -14.41 -5.86
CA ILE A 59 9.37 -15.45 -6.73
C ILE A 59 10.14 -15.53 -8.04
N SER A 60 10.50 -14.38 -8.63
CA SER A 60 11.25 -14.33 -9.89
C SER A 60 12.65 -14.93 -9.75
N VAL A 61 13.33 -14.66 -8.64
CA VAL A 61 14.64 -15.25 -8.32
C VAL A 61 14.52 -16.77 -8.16
N ASP A 62 13.54 -17.23 -7.39
CA ASP A 62 13.30 -18.66 -7.17
C ASP A 62 12.98 -19.38 -8.47
N LEU A 63 12.16 -18.76 -9.33
CA LEU A 63 11.82 -19.32 -10.63
C LEU A 63 13.04 -19.38 -11.56
N ALA A 64 13.86 -18.34 -11.55
CA ALA A 64 15.11 -18.31 -12.34
C ALA A 64 16.07 -19.41 -11.89
N ILE A 65 16.22 -19.63 -10.59
CA ILE A 65 17.06 -20.67 -10.03
C ILE A 65 16.52 -22.06 -10.43
N LYS A 66 15.20 -22.26 -10.34
CA LYS A 66 14.57 -23.53 -10.75
C LYS A 66 14.76 -23.81 -12.23
N ALA A 67 14.62 -22.79 -13.08
CA ALA A 67 14.82 -22.92 -14.51
C ALA A 67 16.28 -23.24 -14.84
N ALA A 68 17.21 -22.54 -14.20
CA ALA A 68 18.65 -22.82 -14.37
C ALA A 68 19.01 -24.23 -13.89
N SER A 69 18.48 -24.68 -12.78
CA SER A 69 18.69 -26.03 -12.24
C SER A 69 18.17 -27.10 -13.19
N LYS A 70 17.00 -26.90 -13.78
CA LYS A 70 16.45 -27.84 -14.77
C LYS A 70 17.30 -27.91 -16.03
N VAL A 71 17.78 -26.79 -16.53
CA VAL A 71 18.65 -26.74 -17.70
C VAL A 71 19.97 -27.44 -17.39
N LEU A 72 20.54 -27.19 -16.22
CA LEU A 72 21.80 -27.81 -15.80
C LEU A 72 21.62 -29.33 -15.63
N ASP A 73 20.55 -29.79 -14.98
CA ASP A 73 20.25 -31.21 -14.82
C ASP A 73 20.11 -31.92 -16.17
N LYS A 74 19.41 -31.30 -17.12
CA LYS A 74 19.23 -31.82 -18.45
C LYS A 74 20.57 -31.95 -19.18
N ASN A 75 21.42 -30.95 -19.06
CA ASN A 75 22.74 -30.97 -19.67
C ASN A 75 23.66 -32.01 -19.01
N LEU A 76 23.54 -32.22 -17.71
CA LEU A 76 24.32 -33.22 -16.99
C LEU A 76 23.85 -34.64 -17.25
N ASP A 77 22.58 -34.82 -17.65
CA ASP A 77 22.04 -36.14 -18.04
C ASP A 77 22.57 -36.59 -19.42
N ASP A 78 23.04 -35.67 -20.25
CA ASP A 78 23.73 -35.99 -21.49
C ASP A 78 25.16 -36.40 -21.15
N ASN A 79 25.58 -37.61 -21.59
CA ASN A 79 26.91 -38.12 -21.31
C ASN A 79 28.04 -37.20 -21.80
N ALA A 80 27.86 -36.55 -22.94
CA ALA A 80 28.86 -35.62 -23.49
C ALA A 80 29.03 -34.40 -22.59
N ASN A 81 27.93 -33.90 -22.06
CA ASN A 81 27.94 -32.75 -21.14
C ASN A 81 28.52 -33.11 -19.76
N ARG A 82 28.25 -34.34 -19.28
CA ARG A 82 28.86 -34.86 -18.06
C ARG A 82 30.35 -35.01 -18.15
N ASP A 83 30.81 -35.52 -19.27
CA ASP A 83 32.24 -35.70 -19.54
C ASP A 83 32.95 -34.34 -19.64
N LEU A 84 32.31 -33.34 -20.29
CA LEU A 84 32.81 -31.99 -20.35
C LEU A 84 32.88 -31.32 -18.97
N ALA A 85 31.87 -31.49 -18.16
CA ALA A 85 31.83 -30.96 -16.79
C ALA A 85 32.93 -31.59 -15.94
N LYS A 86 33.13 -32.89 -16.02
CA LYS A 86 34.21 -33.59 -15.32
C LYS A 86 35.58 -33.12 -15.76
N SER A 87 35.78 -32.98 -17.07
CA SER A 87 37.04 -32.48 -17.63
C SER A 87 37.35 -31.06 -17.15
N THR A 88 36.36 -30.20 -17.11
CA THR A 88 36.49 -28.83 -16.59
C THR A 88 36.86 -28.80 -15.12
N ILE A 89 36.21 -29.63 -14.30
CA ILE A 89 36.51 -29.77 -12.87
C ILE A 89 37.93 -30.27 -12.65
N ASN A 90 38.36 -31.27 -13.43
CA ASN A 90 39.71 -31.81 -13.34
C ASN A 90 40.76 -30.78 -13.74
N GLU A 91 40.50 -29.95 -14.75
CA GLU A 91 41.40 -28.86 -15.18
C GLU A 91 41.51 -27.77 -14.10
N ALA A 92 40.44 -27.52 -13.34
CA ALA A 92 40.41 -26.52 -12.28
C ALA A 92 41.22 -26.94 -11.04
N ASN A 93 41.44 -28.24 -10.87
CA ASN A 93 42.26 -28.78 -9.80
C ASN A 93 43.72 -28.95 -10.27
#